data_9decff9b6137e44a8c7d8baad55adbb5
#
_entry.id   9decff9b6137e44a8c7d8baad55adbb5
#
_cell.length_a   1.000
_cell.length_b   1.000
_cell.length_c   1.000
_cell.angle_alpha   90.00
_cell.angle_beta   90.00
_cell.angle_gamma   90.00
#
_symmetry.space_group_name_H-M   'P 1'
#
loop_
_entity.id
_entity.type
_entity.pdbx_description
1 polymer ?
#
loop_
_entity_poly.entity_id
_entity_poly.type
_entity_poly.pdbx_seq_one_letter_code
_entity_poly.pdbx_strand_id
1 'polypeptide(L)'
;MLTGMIITRTAIMIIAIMIIAITIITAMIIMITAIPITSTTSTAATITRTTMAITTVIPTSMSTEASDEAQTAAQHAALYRLMTWLSPSFPVGAFSYSSGIEWAVEAGDITDAASLRDWLAAMLTHGAGFCDAVFVAHAYHAVTACDGVALGSIAELAAAFVSSAERRLETLSQGRAFIEIARSAWDSDGLAQSVAACGTDIAYPIAVGVVAAAHRLPLEPTLHAFLHAVVSNWISAGARLVPLGQTDSQRVLAALESAVVTTADRARTATLDDLGAATFRADLASLRHETQYTRLFRS
;
A
#
# COMPACT_ATOMS: atom_id res chain seq x y z
N MET A 1 -44.79 -0.97 -38.06
CA MET A 1 -43.35 -0.91 -37.96
C MET A 1 -42.96 -1.35 -36.54
N LEU A 2 -42.59 -2.61 -36.35
CA LEU A 2 -42.13 -3.14 -35.07
C LEU A 2 -40.60 -2.94 -35.01
N THR A 3 -40.15 -2.06 -34.13
CA THR A 3 -38.72 -1.88 -33.84
C THR A 3 -38.31 -2.96 -32.85
N GLY A 4 -37.78 -4.07 -33.36
CA GLY A 4 -37.21 -5.14 -32.53
C GLY A 4 -35.93 -4.64 -31.83
N MET A 5 -35.95 -4.56 -30.50
CA MET A 5 -34.81 -4.21 -29.67
C MET A 5 -33.86 -5.42 -29.67
N ILE A 6 -32.73 -5.30 -30.37
CA ILE A 6 -31.67 -6.31 -30.37
C ILE A 6 -30.94 -6.19 -29.01
N ILE A 7 -31.28 -7.09 -28.06
CA ILE A 7 -30.52 -7.24 -26.84
C ILE A 7 -29.22 -7.96 -27.21
N THR A 8 -28.10 -7.26 -27.12
CA THR A 8 -26.79 -7.82 -27.44
C THR A 8 -26.40 -8.93 -26.44
N ARG A 9 -25.63 -9.92 -26.89
CA ARG A 9 -25.11 -11.03 -26.05
C ARG A 9 -24.44 -10.53 -24.75
N THR A 10 -23.83 -9.36 -24.80
CA THR A 10 -23.20 -8.69 -23.65
C THR A 10 -24.22 -8.29 -22.57
N ALA A 11 -25.38 -7.77 -22.97
CA ALA A 11 -26.43 -7.38 -22.01
C ALA A 11 -27.00 -8.61 -21.28
N ILE A 12 -27.18 -9.73 -21.98
CA ILE A 12 -27.65 -11.00 -21.42
C ILE A 12 -26.63 -11.53 -20.40
N MET A 13 -25.32 -11.45 -20.70
CA MET A 13 -24.24 -11.90 -19.81
C MET A 13 -24.19 -11.05 -18.54
N ILE A 14 -24.35 -9.74 -18.64
CA ILE A 14 -24.37 -8.83 -17.48
C ILE A 14 -25.57 -9.14 -16.57
N ILE A 15 -26.75 -9.33 -17.14
CA ILE A 15 -27.95 -9.69 -16.38
C ILE A 15 -27.79 -11.03 -15.67
N ALA A 16 -27.20 -12.03 -16.33
CA ALA A 16 -26.94 -13.32 -15.72
C ALA A 16 -25.96 -13.23 -14.52
N ILE A 17 -24.89 -12.44 -14.64
CA ILE A 17 -23.93 -12.19 -13.55
C ILE A 17 -24.61 -11.47 -12.37
N MET A 18 -25.46 -10.48 -12.63
CA MET A 18 -26.19 -9.79 -11.57
C MET A 18 -27.17 -10.71 -10.84
N ILE A 19 -27.88 -11.60 -11.54
CA ILE A 19 -28.78 -12.58 -10.92
C ILE A 19 -28.02 -13.56 -10.03
N ILE A 20 -26.87 -14.06 -10.47
CA ILE A 20 -26.01 -14.95 -9.68
C ILE A 20 -25.51 -14.24 -8.41
N ALA A 21 -25.06 -12.98 -8.52
CA ALA A 21 -24.59 -12.20 -7.38
C ALA A 21 -25.71 -11.97 -6.34
N ILE A 22 -26.92 -11.63 -6.79
CA ILE A 22 -28.09 -11.44 -5.91
C ILE A 22 -28.45 -12.74 -5.20
N THR A 23 -28.41 -13.87 -5.89
CA THR A 23 -28.72 -15.19 -5.32
C THR A 23 -27.73 -15.59 -4.22
N ILE A 24 -26.42 -15.32 -4.44
CA ILE A 24 -25.37 -15.59 -3.44
C ILE A 24 -25.54 -14.71 -2.20
N ILE A 25 -25.84 -13.42 -2.38
CA ILE A 25 -26.05 -12.49 -1.26
C ILE A 25 -27.28 -12.90 -0.45
N THR A 26 -28.38 -13.31 -1.11
CA THR A 26 -29.59 -13.77 -0.43
C THR A 26 -29.34 -15.05 0.36
N ALA A 27 -28.59 -16.01 -0.17
CA ALA A 27 -28.20 -17.23 0.52
C ALA A 27 -27.32 -16.94 1.76
N MET A 28 -26.40 -15.99 1.67
CA MET A 28 -25.57 -15.56 2.81
C MET A 28 -26.40 -14.91 3.91
N ILE A 29 -27.40 -14.10 3.58
CA ILE A 29 -28.28 -13.45 4.56
C ILE A 29 -29.11 -14.50 5.29
N ILE A 30 -29.63 -15.51 4.59
CA ILE A 30 -30.43 -16.61 5.20
C ILE A 30 -29.55 -17.44 6.16
N MET A 31 -28.28 -17.65 5.86
CA MET A 31 -27.36 -18.38 6.74
C MET A 31 -27.06 -17.63 8.04
N ILE A 32 -27.00 -16.29 8.02
CA ILE A 32 -26.73 -15.45 9.21
C ILE A 32 -27.95 -15.39 10.15
N THR A 33 -29.19 -15.54 9.64
CA THR A 33 -30.40 -15.46 10.45
C THR A 33 -30.78 -16.79 11.11
N ALA A 34 -30.09 -17.90 10.84
CA ALA A 34 -30.39 -19.23 11.32
C ALA A 34 -29.62 -19.68 12.58
N ILE A 35 -28.99 -18.76 13.33
CA ILE A 35 -28.31 -19.08 14.60
C ILE A 35 -29.37 -19.13 15.73
N PRO A 36 -29.65 -20.28 16.36
CA PRO A 36 -30.59 -20.35 17.47
C PRO A 36 -30.00 -19.71 18.72
N ILE A 37 -30.69 -18.70 19.25
CA ILE A 37 -30.38 -18.11 20.56
C ILE A 37 -31.00 -19.06 21.61
N THR A 38 -30.16 -19.87 22.27
CA THR A 38 -30.59 -20.66 23.44
C THR A 38 -30.63 -19.75 24.67
N SER A 39 -31.86 -19.43 25.11
CA SER A 39 -32.11 -18.77 26.38
C SER A 39 -32.01 -19.79 27.52
N THR A 40 -30.99 -19.65 28.39
CA THR A 40 -30.94 -20.40 29.67
C THR A 40 -31.80 -19.70 30.72
N THR A 41 -32.86 -20.37 31.13
CA THR A 41 -33.74 -20.01 32.27
C THR A 41 -32.96 -20.18 33.57
N SER A 42 -32.82 -19.10 34.35
CA SER A 42 -32.26 -19.11 35.70
C SER A 42 -33.26 -19.63 36.72
N THR A 43 -32.93 -20.72 37.40
CA THR A 43 -33.67 -21.25 38.56
C THR A 43 -33.04 -20.57 39.81
N ALA A 44 -33.88 -19.84 40.54
CA ALA A 44 -33.50 -19.24 41.83
C ALA A 44 -33.35 -20.31 42.91
N ALA A 45 -32.15 -20.50 43.44
CA ALA A 45 -31.88 -21.30 44.63
C ALA A 45 -31.52 -20.36 45.81
N THR A 46 -32.29 -20.47 46.90
CA THR A 46 -32.04 -19.79 48.18
C THR A 46 -30.74 -20.27 48.77
N ILE A 47 -29.78 -19.41 49.01
CA ILE A 47 -28.49 -19.75 49.65
C ILE A 47 -28.42 -19.06 51.02
N THR A 48 -28.31 -19.92 52.05
CA THR A 48 -28.05 -19.57 53.43
C THR A 48 -26.66 -18.97 53.58
N ARG A 49 -26.58 -17.85 54.28
CA ARG A 49 -25.38 -17.05 54.49
C ARG A 49 -24.40 -17.72 55.48
N THR A 50 -23.36 -18.35 54.98
CA THR A 50 -22.18 -18.74 55.80
C THR A 50 -21.00 -17.83 55.40
N THR A 51 -20.56 -17.00 56.34
CA THR A 51 -19.43 -16.07 56.13
C THR A 51 -18.13 -16.88 56.22
N MET A 52 -17.56 -17.24 55.07
CA MET A 52 -16.17 -17.69 54.98
C MET A 52 -15.36 -16.58 54.31
N ALA A 53 -14.29 -16.15 54.95
CA ALA A 53 -13.31 -15.24 54.34
C ALA A 53 -12.60 -15.98 53.19
N ILE A 54 -12.99 -15.66 51.95
CA ILE A 54 -12.30 -16.13 50.75
C ILE A 54 -11.22 -15.11 50.43
N THR A 55 -9.97 -15.47 50.66
CA THR A 55 -8.80 -14.78 50.07
C THR A 55 -8.89 -14.96 48.57
N THR A 56 -9.34 -13.91 47.88
CA THR A 56 -9.44 -13.91 46.42
C THR A 56 -8.03 -13.86 45.83
N VAL A 57 -7.49 -15.02 45.47
CA VAL A 57 -6.36 -15.10 44.57
C VAL A 57 -6.91 -14.74 43.17
N ILE A 58 -6.69 -13.51 42.74
CA ILE A 58 -7.00 -13.10 41.35
C ILE A 58 -5.96 -13.79 40.47
N PRO A 59 -6.36 -14.69 39.54
CA PRO A 59 -5.40 -15.28 38.63
C PRO A 59 -4.88 -14.20 37.67
N THR A 60 -3.57 -13.93 37.74
CA THR A 60 -2.82 -12.99 36.89
C THR A 60 -2.86 -13.40 35.40
N SER A 61 -3.38 -14.59 35.06
CA SER A 61 -3.42 -15.13 33.71
C SER A 61 -4.48 -14.49 32.79
N MET A 62 -5.60 -13.97 33.33
CA MET A 62 -6.66 -13.39 32.48
C MET A 62 -6.27 -12.06 31.81
N SER A 63 -5.31 -11.31 32.37
CA SER A 63 -4.86 -10.05 31.76
C SER A 63 -3.91 -10.25 30.57
N THR A 64 -3.18 -11.35 30.54
CA THR A 64 -2.23 -11.66 29.46
C THR A 64 -2.96 -12.15 28.21
N GLU A 65 -3.97 -13.00 28.34
CA GLU A 65 -4.75 -13.52 27.21
C GLU A 65 -5.52 -12.40 26.49
N ALA A 66 -6.17 -11.51 27.22
CA ALA A 66 -6.90 -10.37 26.63
C ALA A 66 -5.96 -9.37 25.91
N SER A 67 -4.72 -9.20 26.39
CA SER A 67 -3.72 -8.35 25.71
C SER A 67 -3.21 -9.00 24.42
N ASP A 68 -3.00 -10.31 24.41
CA ASP A 68 -2.52 -11.06 23.24
C ASP A 68 -3.59 -11.10 22.14
N GLU A 69 -4.87 -11.28 22.50
CA GLU A 69 -5.98 -11.22 21.55
C GLU A 69 -6.12 -9.82 20.92
N ALA A 70 -6.02 -8.75 21.71
CA ALA A 70 -6.08 -7.38 21.21
C ALA A 70 -4.90 -7.06 20.28
N GLN A 71 -3.70 -7.51 20.61
CA GLN A 71 -2.51 -7.32 19.78
C GLN A 71 -2.62 -8.09 18.46
N THR A 72 -3.13 -9.32 18.48
CA THR A 72 -3.37 -10.14 17.30
C THR A 72 -4.41 -9.48 16.38
N ALA A 73 -5.52 -8.97 16.93
CA ALA A 73 -6.54 -8.24 16.18
C ALA A 73 -5.97 -6.97 15.51
N ALA A 74 -5.10 -6.22 16.21
CA ALA A 74 -4.43 -5.05 15.66
C ALA A 74 -3.48 -5.41 14.51
N GLN A 75 -2.75 -6.51 14.60
CA GLN A 75 -1.88 -7.01 13.53
C GLN A 75 -2.69 -7.42 12.28
N HIS A 76 -3.82 -8.12 12.46
CA HIS A 76 -4.70 -8.51 11.36
C HIS A 76 -5.30 -7.26 10.67
N ALA A 77 -5.71 -6.26 11.44
CA ALA A 77 -6.21 -5.00 10.89
C ALA A 77 -5.11 -4.24 10.13
N ALA A 78 -3.88 -4.23 10.64
CA ALA A 78 -2.73 -3.62 9.96
C ALA A 78 -2.44 -4.30 8.63
N LEU A 79 -2.38 -5.63 8.61
CA LEU A 79 -2.18 -6.41 7.39
C LEU A 79 -3.28 -6.12 6.36
N TYR A 80 -4.55 -6.14 6.77
CA TYR A 80 -5.67 -5.84 5.89
C TYR A 80 -5.55 -4.45 5.24
N ARG A 81 -5.17 -3.42 6.01
CA ARG A 81 -4.98 -2.06 5.50
C ARG A 81 -3.82 -1.97 4.54
N LEU A 82 -2.65 -2.55 4.85
CA LEU A 82 -1.49 -2.56 3.97
C LEU A 82 -1.79 -3.26 2.65
N MET A 83 -2.45 -4.42 2.69
CA MET A 83 -2.88 -5.14 1.49
C MET A 83 -3.88 -4.34 0.65
N THR A 84 -4.74 -3.53 1.27
CA THR A 84 -5.72 -2.70 0.57
C THR A 84 -5.05 -1.48 -0.06
N TRP A 85 -4.31 -0.71 0.74
CA TRP A 85 -3.77 0.60 0.33
C TRP A 85 -2.62 0.51 -0.65
N LEU A 86 -1.84 -0.56 -0.56
CA LEU A 86 -0.66 -0.79 -1.41
C LEU A 86 -0.92 -1.85 -2.50
N SER A 87 -2.19 -2.17 -2.74
CA SER A 87 -2.58 -3.04 -3.85
C SER A 87 -2.65 -2.26 -5.16
N PRO A 88 -2.47 -2.94 -6.31
CA PRO A 88 -2.65 -2.31 -7.63
C PRO A 88 -4.07 -1.77 -7.88
N SER A 89 -5.06 -2.19 -7.09
CA SER A 89 -6.45 -1.72 -7.19
C SER A 89 -6.70 -0.42 -6.42
N PHE A 90 -5.78 0.02 -5.55
CA PHE A 90 -5.92 1.30 -4.86
C PHE A 90 -5.74 2.45 -5.87
N PRO A 91 -6.68 3.42 -5.95
CA PRO A 91 -6.80 4.30 -7.12
C PRO A 91 -5.82 5.48 -7.12
N VAL A 92 -4.52 5.22 -7.03
CA VAL A 92 -3.46 6.24 -7.15
C VAL A 92 -3.00 6.49 -8.59
N GLY A 93 -3.48 5.69 -9.56
CA GLY A 93 -3.13 5.83 -10.97
C GLY A 93 -1.72 5.36 -11.33
N ALA A 94 -1.06 4.58 -10.48
CA ALA A 94 0.32 4.12 -10.64
C ALA A 94 0.57 3.39 -11.97
N PHE A 95 -0.42 2.68 -12.52
CA PHE A 95 -0.31 1.93 -13.78
C PHE A 95 0.01 2.80 -15.01
N SER A 96 -0.18 4.12 -14.92
CA SER A 96 0.09 5.08 -16.00
C SER A 96 1.54 5.54 -16.08
N TYR A 97 2.40 5.08 -15.15
CA TYR A 97 3.75 5.54 -14.99
C TYR A 97 4.75 4.39 -15.09
N SER A 98 5.88 4.63 -15.76
CA SER A 98 6.95 3.64 -15.95
C SER A 98 8.22 3.96 -15.19
N SER A 99 8.33 5.14 -14.61
CA SER A 99 9.56 5.61 -13.94
C SER A 99 10.80 5.57 -14.85
N GLY A 100 10.63 5.89 -16.15
CA GLY A 100 11.71 5.86 -17.15
C GLY A 100 11.99 4.46 -17.74
N ILE A 101 11.32 3.40 -17.31
CA ILE A 101 11.52 2.04 -17.85
C ILE A 101 11.18 2.00 -19.35
N GLU A 102 10.20 2.79 -19.82
CA GLU A 102 9.85 2.84 -21.23
C GLU A 102 11.03 3.29 -22.09
N TRP A 103 11.75 4.35 -21.69
CA TRP A 103 12.96 4.74 -22.39
C TRP A 103 14.06 3.68 -22.30
N ALA A 104 14.24 3.03 -21.16
CA ALA A 104 15.26 2.00 -21.00
C ALA A 104 15.01 0.79 -21.93
N VAL A 105 13.75 0.45 -22.19
CA VAL A 105 13.38 -0.57 -23.20
C VAL A 105 13.68 -0.06 -24.61
N GLU A 106 13.29 1.16 -24.95
CA GLU A 106 13.55 1.76 -26.27
C GLU A 106 15.07 1.88 -26.56
N ALA A 107 15.87 2.20 -25.54
CA ALA A 107 17.32 2.30 -25.63
C ALA A 107 18.02 0.90 -25.69
N GLY A 108 17.29 -0.19 -25.50
CA GLY A 108 17.84 -1.55 -25.49
C GLY A 108 18.55 -1.94 -24.20
N ASP A 109 18.36 -1.20 -23.10
CA ASP A 109 18.91 -1.54 -21.78
C ASP A 109 18.12 -2.65 -21.11
N ILE A 110 16.81 -2.74 -21.41
CA ILE A 110 15.91 -3.77 -20.93
C ILE A 110 15.31 -4.48 -22.14
N THR A 111 15.66 -5.76 -22.31
CA THR A 111 15.25 -6.56 -23.47
C THR A 111 14.53 -7.85 -23.10
N ASP A 112 14.67 -8.29 -21.85
CA ASP A 112 14.13 -9.54 -21.33
C ASP A 112 13.88 -9.50 -19.81
N ALA A 113 13.43 -10.62 -19.23
CA ALA A 113 13.16 -10.73 -17.80
C ALA A 113 14.43 -10.56 -16.93
N ALA A 114 15.59 -10.97 -17.42
CA ALA A 114 16.83 -10.91 -16.66
C ALA A 114 17.34 -9.46 -16.57
N SER A 115 17.39 -8.75 -17.69
CA SER A 115 17.76 -7.34 -17.74
C SER A 115 16.76 -6.45 -17.00
N LEU A 116 15.45 -6.75 -17.06
CA LEU A 116 14.44 -6.07 -16.25
C LEU A 116 14.71 -6.28 -14.74
N ARG A 117 14.92 -7.53 -14.29
CA ARG A 117 15.24 -7.83 -12.90
C ARG A 117 16.44 -7.04 -12.42
N ASP A 118 17.54 -7.04 -13.17
CA ASP A 118 18.80 -6.39 -12.77
C ASP A 118 18.65 -4.88 -12.72
N TRP A 119 17.91 -4.30 -13.66
CA TRP A 119 17.54 -2.89 -13.66
C TRP A 119 16.72 -2.51 -12.43
N LEU A 120 15.67 -3.28 -12.12
CA LEU A 120 14.82 -3.03 -10.97
C LEU A 120 15.54 -3.26 -9.64
N ALA A 121 16.44 -4.24 -9.55
CA ALA A 121 17.29 -4.44 -8.38
C ALA A 121 18.15 -3.22 -8.09
N ALA A 122 18.76 -2.61 -9.12
CA ALA A 122 19.55 -1.40 -8.98
C ALA A 122 18.68 -0.21 -8.53
N MET A 123 17.54 0.04 -9.19
CA MET A 123 16.62 1.11 -8.80
C MET A 123 16.12 0.96 -7.37
N LEU A 124 15.86 -0.28 -6.92
CA LEU A 124 15.37 -0.59 -5.60
C LEU A 124 16.44 -0.33 -4.53
N THR A 125 17.67 -0.81 -4.75
CA THR A 125 18.71 -0.83 -3.71
C THR A 125 19.60 0.41 -3.68
N HIS A 126 19.78 1.07 -4.82
CA HIS A 126 20.71 2.20 -5.00
C HIS A 126 20.09 3.43 -5.65
N GLY A 127 18.79 3.45 -5.86
CA GLY A 127 18.06 4.53 -6.53
C GLY A 127 16.80 4.95 -5.82
N ALA A 128 15.79 5.28 -6.61
CA ALA A 128 14.53 5.82 -6.14
C ALA A 128 13.83 4.95 -5.08
N GLY A 129 13.92 3.61 -5.19
CA GLY A 129 13.28 2.71 -4.23
C GLY A 129 13.79 2.89 -2.80
N PHE A 130 15.12 2.96 -2.62
CA PHE A 130 15.73 3.22 -1.32
C PHE A 130 15.38 4.62 -0.79
N CYS A 131 15.53 5.65 -1.62
CA CYS A 131 15.24 7.03 -1.21
C CYS A 131 13.76 7.20 -0.81
N ASP A 132 12.83 6.65 -1.58
CA ASP A 132 11.40 6.69 -1.28
C ASP A 132 11.10 5.97 0.05
N ALA A 133 11.72 4.81 0.31
CA ALA A 133 11.56 4.10 1.58
C ALA A 133 12.10 4.90 2.78
N VAL A 134 13.23 5.62 2.62
CA VAL A 134 13.75 6.53 3.64
C VAL A 134 12.74 7.65 3.92
N PHE A 135 12.15 8.24 2.90
CA PHE A 135 11.10 9.25 3.07
C PHE A 135 9.86 8.70 3.78
N VAL A 136 9.42 7.48 3.47
CA VAL A 136 8.32 6.82 4.23
C VAL A 136 8.68 6.73 5.71
N ALA A 137 9.88 6.25 6.05
CA ALA A 137 10.32 6.07 7.43
C ALA A 137 10.38 7.41 8.19
N HIS A 138 10.97 8.44 7.58
CA HIS A 138 11.10 9.76 8.22
C HIS A 138 9.75 10.45 8.40
N ALA A 139 8.85 10.40 7.41
CA ALA A 139 7.50 10.93 7.55
C ALA A 139 6.72 10.20 8.66
N TYR A 140 6.84 8.87 8.73
CA TYR A 140 6.25 8.05 9.78
C TYR A 140 6.73 8.48 11.17
N HIS A 141 8.05 8.64 11.35
CA HIS A 141 8.63 9.04 12.63
C HIS A 141 8.21 10.45 13.04
N ALA A 142 8.18 11.41 12.11
CA ALA A 142 7.76 12.79 12.38
C ALA A 142 6.29 12.84 12.86
N VAL A 143 5.39 12.08 12.22
CA VAL A 143 3.98 11.97 12.67
C VAL A 143 3.89 11.33 14.04
N THR A 144 4.62 10.24 14.28
CA THR A 144 4.61 9.54 15.57
C THR A 144 5.14 10.41 16.71
N ALA A 145 6.14 11.25 16.41
CA ALA A 145 6.68 12.24 17.36
C ALA A 145 5.82 13.52 17.49
N CYS A 146 4.72 13.64 16.73
CA CYS A 146 3.91 14.85 16.64
C CYS A 146 4.73 16.10 16.22
N ASP A 147 5.81 15.92 15.45
CA ASP A 147 6.68 17.00 14.97
C ASP A 147 6.25 17.47 13.58
N GLY A 148 5.31 18.39 13.53
CA GLY A 148 4.81 18.96 12.29
C GLY A 148 5.84 19.80 11.53
N VAL A 149 6.85 20.37 12.21
CA VAL A 149 7.92 21.17 11.57
C VAL A 149 8.86 20.24 10.82
N ALA A 150 9.32 19.18 11.47
CA ALA A 150 10.14 18.16 10.82
C ALA A 150 9.39 17.52 9.64
N LEU A 151 8.10 17.18 9.82
CA LEU A 151 7.28 16.62 8.76
C LEU A 151 7.19 17.53 7.53
N GLY A 152 6.98 18.84 7.73
CA GLY A 152 6.94 19.82 6.65
C GLY A 152 8.26 19.88 5.88
N SER A 153 9.38 19.92 6.60
CA SER A 153 10.73 19.94 5.98
C SER A 153 11.01 18.66 5.18
N ILE A 154 10.61 17.50 5.70
CA ILE A 154 10.78 16.21 5.00
C ILE A 154 9.90 16.17 3.74
N ALA A 155 8.65 16.67 3.81
CA ALA A 155 7.75 16.71 2.66
C ALA A 155 8.28 17.62 1.54
N GLU A 156 8.80 18.80 1.90
CA GLU A 156 9.44 19.72 0.96
C GLU A 156 10.68 19.09 0.30
N LEU A 157 11.55 18.45 1.10
CA LEU A 157 12.71 17.75 0.60
C LEU A 157 12.30 16.63 -0.38
N ALA A 158 11.33 15.80 -0.03
CA ALA A 158 10.89 14.71 -0.89
C ALA A 158 10.31 15.21 -2.23
N ALA A 159 9.57 16.32 -2.23
CA ALA A 159 9.05 16.94 -3.44
C ALA A 159 10.14 17.55 -4.33
N ALA A 160 11.28 17.96 -3.74
CA ALA A 160 12.42 18.53 -4.46
C ALA A 160 13.45 17.49 -4.91
N PHE A 161 13.48 16.30 -4.28
CA PHE A 161 14.55 15.30 -4.44
C PHE A 161 14.44 14.46 -5.73
N VAL A 162 13.44 14.64 -6.54
CA VAL A 162 13.17 13.81 -7.73
C VAL A 162 14.06 14.23 -8.92
N SER A 163 14.52 13.23 -9.71
CA SER A 163 15.49 13.40 -10.78
C SER A 163 14.95 14.04 -12.07
N SER A 164 13.63 14.02 -12.31
CA SER A 164 12.98 14.53 -13.53
C SER A 164 11.64 15.17 -13.28
N ALA A 165 11.17 16.01 -14.20
CA ALA A 165 9.85 16.64 -14.13
C ALA A 165 8.72 15.61 -14.17
N GLU A 166 8.89 14.53 -14.93
CA GLU A 166 7.89 13.45 -15.01
C GLU A 166 7.82 12.63 -13.73
N ARG A 167 8.98 12.32 -13.10
CA ARG A 167 9.00 11.67 -11.77
C ARG A 167 8.36 12.56 -10.70
N ARG A 168 8.58 13.89 -10.78
CA ARG A 168 7.88 14.83 -9.90
C ARG A 168 6.37 14.78 -10.11
N LEU A 169 5.90 14.81 -11.38
CA LEU A 169 4.49 14.70 -11.71
C LEU A 169 3.89 13.39 -11.17
N GLU A 170 4.60 12.28 -11.37
CA GLU A 170 4.19 10.95 -10.92
C GLU A 170 4.01 10.91 -9.40
N THR A 171 5.06 11.22 -8.62
CA THR A 171 5.02 11.10 -7.16
C THR A 171 4.01 12.04 -6.51
N LEU A 172 3.87 13.28 -7.02
CA LEU A 172 2.90 14.23 -6.50
C LEU A 172 1.46 13.86 -6.86
N SER A 173 1.22 13.33 -8.07
CA SER A 173 -0.11 12.87 -8.48
C SER A 173 -0.57 11.67 -7.67
N GLN A 174 0.31 10.70 -7.46
CA GLN A 174 0.03 9.52 -6.63
C GLN A 174 -0.16 9.88 -5.16
N GLY A 175 0.68 10.75 -4.61
CA GLY A 175 0.58 11.22 -3.22
C GLY A 175 -0.73 11.94 -2.96
N ARG A 176 -1.14 12.84 -3.86
CA ARG A 176 -2.44 13.53 -3.77
C ARG A 176 -3.60 12.54 -3.79
N ALA A 177 -3.63 11.63 -4.77
CA ALA A 177 -4.70 10.65 -4.90
C ALA A 177 -4.77 9.73 -3.68
N PHE A 178 -3.61 9.32 -3.13
CA PHE A 178 -3.54 8.50 -1.93
C PHE A 178 -4.14 9.19 -0.71
N ILE A 179 -3.78 10.46 -0.46
CA ILE A 179 -4.32 11.25 0.64
C ILE A 179 -5.82 11.49 0.48
N GLU A 180 -6.30 11.81 -0.72
CA GLU A 180 -7.73 12.04 -0.99
C GLU A 180 -8.56 10.81 -0.64
N ILE A 181 -8.13 9.62 -1.06
CA ILE A 181 -8.84 8.38 -0.74
C ILE A 181 -8.68 8.01 0.74
N ALA A 182 -7.49 8.18 1.32
CA ALA A 182 -7.28 7.90 2.74
C ALA A 182 -8.19 8.76 3.62
N ARG A 183 -8.31 10.06 3.33
CA ARG A 183 -9.21 10.97 4.08
C ARG A 183 -10.69 10.66 3.87
N SER A 184 -11.09 10.22 2.70
CA SER A 184 -12.50 9.97 2.38
C SER A 184 -13.03 8.64 2.90
N ALA A 185 -12.19 7.59 2.88
CA ALA A 185 -12.60 6.21 3.17
C ALA A 185 -11.96 5.63 4.43
N TRP A 186 -10.83 6.19 4.87
CA TRP A 186 -9.98 5.68 5.96
C TRP A 186 -9.55 6.81 6.91
N ASP A 187 -10.44 7.73 7.23
CA ASP A 187 -10.09 8.85 8.11
C ASP A 187 -9.69 8.37 9.50
N SER A 188 -8.80 9.12 10.14
CA SER A 188 -8.32 8.83 11.50
C SER A 188 -7.96 10.11 12.23
N ASP A 189 -7.99 10.03 13.57
CA ASP A 189 -7.61 11.16 14.44
C ASP A 189 -6.19 11.65 14.11
N GLY A 190 -6.05 12.96 13.89
CA GLY A 190 -4.77 13.59 13.59
C GLY A 190 -4.31 13.50 12.13
N LEU A 191 -4.94 12.71 11.25
CA LEU A 191 -4.56 12.63 9.84
C LEU A 191 -4.66 14.00 9.15
N ALA A 192 -5.75 14.72 9.35
CA ALA A 192 -5.95 16.05 8.76
C ALA A 192 -4.85 17.04 9.17
N GLN A 193 -4.43 17.02 10.44
CA GLN A 193 -3.36 17.86 10.96
C GLN A 193 -2.00 17.50 10.35
N SER A 194 -1.68 16.22 10.27
CA SER A 194 -0.43 15.74 9.65
C SER A 194 -0.37 16.08 8.17
N VAL A 195 -1.47 15.91 7.43
CA VAL A 195 -1.56 16.31 6.02
C VAL A 195 -1.37 17.83 5.86
N ALA A 196 -1.97 18.65 6.74
CA ALA A 196 -1.79 20.09 6.69
C ALA A 196 -0.33 20.52 6.93
N ALA A 197 0.41 19.80 7.78
CA ALA A 197 1.83 20.06 8.03
C ALA A 197 2.72 19.78 6.80
N CYS A 198 2.32 18.85 5.91
CA CYS A 198 3.06 18.53 4.69
C CYS A 198 2.96 19.60 3.59
N GLY A 199 2.06 20.58 3.69
CA GLY A 199 1.81 21.57 2.64
C GLY A 199 1.00 21.01 1.46
N THR A 200 1.25 21.53 0.25
CA THR A 200 0.45 21.22 -0.96
C THR A 200 1.05 20.11 -1.83
N ASP A 201 2.37 19.99 -1.84
CA ASP A 201 3.14 19.10 -2.70
C ASP A 201 3.57 17.85 -1.93
N ILE A 202 2.63 16.92 -1.74
CA ILE A 202 2.88 15.71 -0.95
C ILE A 202 3.31 14.59 -1.90
N ALA A 203 4.59 14.21 -1.83
CA ALA A 203 5.10 13.06 -2.57
C ALA A 203 4.50 11.75 -2.07
N TYR A 204 4.37 10.74 -2.94
CA TYR A 204 3.75 9.46 -2.62
C TYR A 204 4.35 8.76 -1.38
N PRO A 205 5.68 8.66 -1.21
CA PRO A 205 6.27 8.08 -0.01
C PRO A 205 5.88 8.83 1.28
N ILE A 206 5.79 10.16 1.22
CA ILE A 206 5.32 10.97 2.36
C ILE A 206 3.87 10.64 2.71
N ALA A 207 3.00 10.57 1.69
CA ALA A 207 1.59 10.23 1.88
C ALA A 207 1.42 8.86 2.56
N VAL A 208 2.18 7.84 2.12
CA VAL A 208 2.14 6.50 2.72
C VAL A 208 2.64 6.52 4.17
N GLY A 209 3.77 7.17 4.45
CA GLY A 209 4.33 7.30 5.80
C GLY A 209 3.38 7.98 6.78
N VAL A 210 2.78 9.10 6.35
CA VAL A 210 1.80 9.87 7.14
C VAL A 210 0.55 9.04 7.47
N VAL A 211 -0.05 8.40 6.46
CA VAL A 211 -1.27 7.60 6.68
C VAL A 211 -0.97 6.36 7.53
N ALA A 212 0.15 5.69 7.30
CA ALA A 212 0.54 4.53 8.10
C ALA A 212 0.73 4.90 9.58
N ALA A 213 1.42 6.00 9.87
CA ALA A 213 1.63 6.48 11.23
C ALA A 213 0.32 6.93 11.91
N ALA A 214 -0.53 7.69 11.21
CA ALA A 214 -1.83 8.12 11.73
C ALA A 214 -2.74 6.94 12.10
N HIS A 215 -2.62 5.82 11.37
CA HIS A 215 -3.32 4.58 11.67
C HIS A 215 -2.56 3.63 12.59
N ARG A 216 -1.40 4.03 13.12
CA ARG A 216 -0.54 3.23 14.02
C ARG A 216 -0.15 1.88 13.42
N LEU A 217 0.03 1.81 12.09
CA LEU A 217 0.53 0.60 11.46
C LEU A 217 2.02 0.43 11.80
N PRO A 218 2.54 -0.78 12.00
CA PRO A 218 3.97 -0.98 12.23
C PRO A 218 4.81 -0.52 11.03
N LEU A 219 5.92 0.18 11.28
CA LEU A 219 6.77 0.77 10.22
C LEU A 219 7.38 -0.31 9.32
N GLU A 220 7.93 -1.38 9.91
CA GLU A 220 8.63 -2.44 9.16
C GLU A 220 7.72 -3.12 8.12
N PRO A 221 6.53 -3.67 8.47
CA PRO A 221 5.61 -4.18 7.46
C PRO A 221 5.16 -3.12 6.44
N THR A 222 5.07 -1.85 6.85
CA THR A 222 4.71 -0.75 5.94
C THR A 222 5.79 -0.55 4.88
N LEU A 223 7.07 -0.54 5.25
CA LEU A 223 8.18 -0.42 4.30
C LEU A 223 8.23 -1.60 3.32
N HIS A 224 8.08 -2.83 3.81
CA HIS A 224 8.04 -4.02 2.96
C HIS A 224 6.89 -3.97 1.96
N ALA A 225 5.68 -3.64 2.42
CA ALA A 225 4.51 -3.55 1.56
C ALA A 225 4.62 -2.40 0.54
N PHE A 226 5.18 -1.25 0.95
CA PHE A 226 5.44 -0.12 0.06
C PHE A 226 6.42 -0.49 -1.06
N LEU A 227 7.58 -1.05 -0.71
CA LEU A 227 8.58 -1.44 -1.70
C LEU A 227 8.07 -2.56 -2.62
N HIS A 228 7.31 -3.53 -2.08
CA HIS A 228 6.63 -4.54 -2.90
C HIS A 228 5.66 -3.89 -3.92
N ALA A 229 4.86 -2.93 -3.50
CA ALA A 229 3.92 -2.23 -4.38
C ALA A 229 4.65 -1.46 -5.49
N VAL A 230 5.73 -0.76 -5.16
CA VAL A 230 6.58 -0.03 -6.11
C VAL A 230 7.18 -0.99 -7.14
N VAL A 231 7.82 -2.07 -6.69
CA VAL A 231 8.42 -3.10 -7.57
C VAL A 231 7.37 -3.75 -8.46
N SER A 232 6.20 -4.09 -7.90
CA SER A 232 5.10 -4.68 -8.66
C SER A 232 4.59 -3.76 -9.77
N ASN A 233 4.53 -2.44 -9.51
CA ASN A 233 4.17 -1.46 -10.52
C ASN A 233 5.23 -1.36 -11.63
N TRP A 234 6.52 -1.32 -11.27
CA TRP A 234 7.62 -1.32 -12.24
C TRP A 234 7.65 -2.59 -13.10
N ILE A 235 7.44 -3.77 -12.51
CA ILE A 235 7.31 -5.02 -13.27
C ILE A 235 6.11 -4.96 -14.22
N SER A 236 4.97 -4.43 -13.78
CA SER A 236 3.79 -4.27 -14.62
C SER A 236 4.05 -3.34 -15.82
N ALA A 237 4.84 -2.29 -15.64
CA ALA A 237 5.29 -1.42 -16.74
C ALA A 237 6.22 -2.18 -17.68
N GLY A 238 7.27 -2.83 -17.15
CA GLY A 238 8.20 -3.64 -17.95
C GLY A 238 7.52 -4.74 -18.74
N ALA A 239 6.55 -5.45 -18.16
CA ALA A 239 5.82 -6.52 -18.83
C ALA A 239 4.96 -6.05 -20.01
N ARG A 240 4.52 -4.77 -20.00
CA ARG A 240 3.78 -4.17 -21.14
C ARG A 240 4.70 -3.70 -22.26
N LEU A 241 5.97 -3.45 -21.97
CA LEU A 241 6.98 -2.90 -22.88
C LEU A 241 7.85 -4.00 -23.49
N VAL A 242 8.24 -4.97 -22.69
CA VAL A 242 8.94 -6.17 -23.10
C VAL A 242 7.91 -7.30 -23.20
N PRO A 243 7.91 -8.18 -24.22
CA PRO A 243 6.91 -9.23 -24.36
C PRO A 243 7.10 -10.36 -23.32
N LEU A 244 6.89 -10.02 -22.04
CA LEU A 244 6.99 -10.93 -20.91
C LEU A 244 5.66 -11.58 -20.60
N GLY A 245 5.69 -12.89 -20.34
CA GLY A 245 4.54 -13.62 -19.83
C GLY A 245 4.27 -13.32 -18.36
N GLN A 246 3.04 -13.62 -17.89
CA GLN A 246 2.67 -13.46 -16.49
C GLN A 246 3.59 -14.26 -15.55
N THR A 247 3.99 -15.45 -15.97
CA THR A 247 4.93 -16.30 -15.21
C THR A 247 6.30 -15.65 -15.07
N ASP A 248 6.80 -14.99 -16.11
CA ASP A 248 8.11 -14.31 -16.07
C ASP A 248 8.04 -13.08 -15.15
N SER A 249 6.96 -12.32 -15.18
CA SER A 249 6.70 -11.23 -14.23
C SER A 249 6.73 -11.71 -12.78
N GLN A 250 6.12 -12.86 -12.49
CA GLN A 250 6.14 -13.45 -11.15
C GLN A 250 7.54 -13.98 -10.76
N ARG A 251 8.31 -14.51 -11.71
CA ARG A 251 9.71 -14.91 -11.45
C ARG A 251 10.60 -13.71 -11.13
N VAL A 252 10.42 -12.59 -11.84
CA VAL A 252 11.14 -11.34 -11.53
C VAL A 252 10.77 -10.84 -10.14
N LEU A 253 9.48 -10.81 -9.79
CA LEU A 253 9.02 -10.39 -8.47
C LEU A 253 9.62 -11.26 -7.35
N ALA A 254 9.57 -12.59 -7.50
CA ALA A 254 10.14 -13.53 -6.53
C ALA A 254 11.66 -13.36 -6.39
N ALA A 255 12.37 -13.09 -7.47
CA ALA A 255 13.82 -12.88 -7.44
C ALA A 255 14.23 -11.58 -6.75
N LEU A 256 13.33 -10.58 -6.65
CA LEU A 256 13.57 -9.31 -5.98
C LEU A 256 13.19 -9.31 -4.49
N GLU A 257 12.62 -10.39 -3.96
CA GLU A 257 12.17 -10.48 -2.57
C GLU A 257 13.28 -10.10 -1.56
N SER A 258 14.45 -10.70 -1.68
CA SER A 258 15.59 -10.42 -0.78
C SER A 258 16.08 -8.98 -0.88
N ALA A 259 16.02 -8.37 -2.07
CA ALA A 259 16.37 -6.97 -2.27
C ALA A 259 15.33 -6.03 -1.61
N VAL A 260 14.05 -6.37 -1.66
CA VAL A 260 12.98 -5.64 -0.95
C VAL A 260 13.23 -5.66 0.55
N VAL A 261 13.47 -6.85 1.13
CA VAL A 261 13.76 -7.01 2.57
C VAL A 261 14.97 -6.19 2.99
N THR A 262 16.10 -6.35 2.29
CA THR A 262 17.34 -5.63 2.61
C THR A 262 17.16 -4.11 2.49
N THR A 263 16.43 -3.65 1.47
CA THR A 263 16.19 -2.22 1.27
C THR A 263 15.29 -1.64 2.37
N ALA A 264 14.24 -2.36 2.77
CA ALA A 264 13.37 -1.96 3.88
C ALA A 264 14.14 -1.83 5.19
N ASP A 265 14.98 -2.82 5.53
CA ASP A 265 15.79 -2.81 6.74
C ASP A 265 16.79 -1.64 6.76
N ARG A 266 17.45 -1.37 5.65
CA ARG A 266 18.35 -0.23 5.51
C ARG A 266 17.60 1.09 5.67
N ALA A 267 16.47 1.27 4.98
CA ALA A 267 15.69 2.50 5.01
C ALA A 267 15.14 2.80 6.40
N ARG A 268 14.80 1.77 7.19
CA ARG A 268 14.28 1.91 8.54
C ARG A 268 15.23 2.63 9.49
N THR A 269 16.53 2.52 9.28
CA THR A 269 17.59 3.09 10.15
C THR A 269 18.40 4.18 9.46
N ALA A 270 18.16 4.44 8.17
CA ALA A 270 18.87 5.48 7.41
C ALA A 270 18.50 6.88 7.90
N THR A 271 19.45 7.79 7.75
CA THR A 271 19.28 9.22 7.97
C THR A 271 18.98 9.95 6.67
N LEU A 272 18.60 11.22 6.71
CA LEU A 272 18.42 12.02 5.50
C LEU A 272 19.75 12.28 4.76
N ASP A 273 20.90 12.15 5.44
CA ASP A 273 22.22 12.26 4.83
C ASP A 273 22.58 11.02 3.98
N ASP A 274 21.87 9.90 4.17
CA ASP A 274 22.04 8.69 3.36
C ASP A 274 21.24 8.74 2.05
N LEU A 275 20.44 9.81 1.84
CA LEU A 275 19.72 10.02 0.59
C LEU A 275 20.70 10.26 -0.57
N GLY A 276 20.54 9.50 -1.63
CA GLY A 276 21.35 9.62 -2.85
C GLY A 276 21.03 8.50 -3.82
N ALA A 277 21.11 8.78 -5.12
CA ALA A 277 20.94 7.79 -6.16
C ALA A 277 22.29 7.49 -6.83
N ALA A 278 22.61 6.20 -6.96
CA ALA A 278 23.74 5.71 -7.74
C ALA A 278 23.28 4.97 -9.01
N THR A 279 22.08 5.31 -9.49
CA THR A 279 21.42 4.71 -10.67
C THR A 279 21.39 5.68 -11.85
N PHE A 280 22.55 6.23 -12.19
CA PHE A 280 22.67 7.28 -13.22
C PHE A 280 21.97 6.93 -14.54
N ARG A 281 22.02 5.66 -14.98
CA ARG A 281 21.31 5.24 -16.20
C ARG A 281 19.79 5.29 -16.05
N ALA A 282 19.25 4.98 -14.89
CA ALA A 282 17.80 5.06 -14.63
C ALA A 282 17.35 6.53 -14.55
N ASP A 283 18.14 7.39 -13.92
CA ASP A 283 17.86 8.83 -13.88
C ASP A 283 17.94 9.44 -15.28
N LEU A 284 18.94 9.05 -16.09
CA LEU A 284 19.05 9.49 -17.49
C LEU A 284 17.87 8.97 -18.34
N ALA A 285 17.43 7.73 -18.13
CA ALA A 285 16.28 7.17 -18.81
C ALA A 285 15.00 7.98 -18.50
N SER A 286 14.79 8.35 -17.24
CA SER A 286 13.68 9.20 -16.83
C SER A 286 13.73 10.59 -17.50
N LEU A 287 14.91 11.23 -17.54
CA LEU A 287 15.09 12.52 -18.23
C LEU A 287 14.88 12.42 -19.74
N ARG A 288 15.32 11.33 -20.37
CA ARG A 288 15.16 11.10 -21.82
C ARG A 288 13.73 10.80 -22.20
N HIS A 289 12.98 10.15 -21.30
CA HIS A 289 11.58 9.88 -21.49
C HIS A 289 10.75 11.17 -21.68
N GLU A 290 11.14 12.29 -21.05
CA GLU A 290 10.45 13.58 -21.19
C GLU A 290 10.35 14.05 -22.65
N THR A 291 11.30 13.68 -23.49
CA THR A 291 11.37 14.07 -24.92
C THR A 291 11.11 12.89 -25.88
N GLN A 292 10.75 11.73 -25.38
CA GLN A 292 10.45 10.54 -26.19
C GLN A 292 9.22 10.80 -27.07
N TYR A 293 9.34 10.56 -28.37
CA TYR A 293 8.31 10.91 -29.34
C TYR A 293 7.06 10.04 -29.22
N THR A 294 7.23 8.72 -29.12
CA THR A 294 6.13 7.78 -28.93
C THR A 294 6.16 7.26 -27.50
N ARG A 295 5.06 7.44 -26.77
CA ARG A 295 4.98 7.09 -25.35
C ARG A 295 3.69 6.33 -25.04
N LEU A 296 3.81 5.25 -24.30
CA LEU A 296 2.69 4.51 -23.72
C LEU A 296 2.39 5.02 -22.31
N PHE A 297 3.43 5.47 -21.60
CA PHE A 297 3.37 5.92 -20.21
C PHE A 297 3.51 7.44 -20.11
N ARG A 298 3.20 7.95 -18.92
CA ARG A 298 3.30 9.39 -18.60
C ARG A 298 4.65 9.77 -17.98
N SER A 299 5.45 8.76 -17.52
CA SER A 299 6.80 8.94 -17.00
C SER A 299 7.68 7.73 -17.31
#